data_60a10818ecb01f4cfab26b69de1b30ed
#
_entry.id   60a10818ecb01f4cfab26b69de1b30ed
#
_cell.length_a   1.000
_cell.length_b   1.000
_cell.length_c   1.000
_cell.angle_alpha   90.00
_cell.angle_beta   90.00
_cell.angle_gamma   90.00
#
_symmetry.space_group_name_H-M   'P 1'
#
loop_
_entity.id
_entity.type
_entity.pdbx_description
1 polymer ?
#
loop_
_entity_poly.entity_id
_entity_poly.type
_entity_poly.pdbx_seq_one_letter_code
_entity_poly.pdbx_strand_id
1 'polypeptide(L)'
;MAHGPDTVELLSRISAIRDGTLDICLLNITSLPKLPETLTHLDCGNTQLSVLPKLPETLTYLDCENTQLSVLPKLPETLRELYCENIQLSVLPKLPETLICLSCGNTQLSVLPNLPETLTYLWCHNTHLSVFPKLPETLTYLDCGNTQLSVLPELPETLTHLSCWNTQLSVLPKLPETLTWLNCPNTQLSVLPKLPKTLTWLNCSYTQLSVLPKLSETLTYLYCENTQLKILRNDGESIADYSKRWDDWRAEQVYIKRCGEKCQVIRYELFDAADF
;
A
#
# COMPACT_ATOMS: atom_id res chain seq x y z
N MET A 1 -15.94 -39.24 -21.77
CA MET A 1 -15.02 -39.10 -20.61
C MET A 1 -15.92 -38.80 -19.42
N ALA A 2 -15.77 -39.52 -18.31
CA ALA A 2 -16.54 -39.23 -17.10
C ALA A 2 -16.05 -37.89 -16.55
N HIS A 3 -16.93 -36.93 -16.43
CA HIS A 3 -16.63 -35.67 -15.74
C HIS A 3 -16.40 -35.97 -14.26
N GLY A 4 -15.31 -35.42 -13.69
CA GLY A 4 -15.08 -35.52 -12.25
C GLY A 4 -16.20 -34.82 -11.44
N PRO A 5 -16.36 -35.12 -10.13
CA PRO A 5 -17.45 -34.60 -9.32
C PRO A 5 -17.52 -33.06 -9.36
N ASP A 6 -16.39 -32.36 -9.36
CA ASP A 6 -16.32 -30.88 -9.36
C ASP A 6 -16.74 -30.30 -10.73
N THR A 7 -16.53 -31.03 -11.83
CA THR A 7 -17.06 -30.62 -13.16
C THR A 7 -18.58 -30.72 -13.22
N VAL A 8 -19.16 -31.72 -12.61
CA VAL A 8 -20.63 -31.86 -12.50
C VAL A 8 -21.20 -30.74 -11.62
N GLU A 9 -20.54 -30.43 -10.49
CA GLU A 9 -20.92 -29.34 -9.60
C GLU A 9 -20.82 -27.99 -10.31
N LEU A 10 -19.72 -27.73 -11.05
CA LEU A 10 -19.55 -26.53 -11.87
C LEU A 10 -20.72 -26.32 -12.83
N LEU A 11 -21.08 -27.35 -13.61
CA LEU A 11 -22.18 -27.26 -14.57
C LEU A 11 -23.53 -27.05 -13.88
N SER A 12 -23.71 -27.65 -12.70
CA SER A 12 -24.89 -27.43 -11.85
C SER A 12 -24.98 -25.96 -11.42
N ARG A 13 -23.92 -25.40 -10.90
CA ARG A 13 -23.87 -23.99 -10.48
C ARG A 13 -24.13 -23.05 -11.65
N ILE A 14 -23.49 -23.28 -12.81
CA ILE A 14 -23.73 -22.46 -14.01
C ILE A 14 -25.21 -22.51 -14.44
N SER A 15 -25.84 -23.68 -14.41
CA SER A 15 -27.25 -23.82 -14.77
C SER A 15 -28.23 -23.20 -13.76
N ALA A 16 -27.79 -23.05 -12.53
CA ALA A 16 -28.55 -22.48 -11.42
C ALA A 16 -28.46 -20.95 -11.31
N ILE A 17 -27.59 -20.27 -12.08
CA ILE A 17 -27.45 -18.81 -12.04
C ILE A 17 -28.80 -18.13 -12.30
N ARG A 18 -29.23 -17.25 -11.40
CA ARG A 18 -30.44 -16.43 -11.51
C ARG A 18 -30.20 -14.95 -11.28
N ASP A 19 -29.23 -14.61 -10.43
CA ASP A 19 -28.87 -13.24 -9.98
C ASP A 19 -27.62 -12.69 -10.66
N GLY A 20 -27.07 -13.43 -11.63
CA GLY A 20 -25.82 -13.07 -12.31
C GLY A 20 -24.55 -13.40 -11.50
N THR A 21 -24.65 -14.18 -10.41
CA THR A 21 -23.51 -14.58 -9.57
C THR A 21 -23.11 -16.03 -9.83
N LEU A 22 -21.83 -16.27 -10.02
CA LEU A 22 -21.21 -17.58 -10.09
C LEU A 22 -20.06 -17.66 -9.10
N ASP A 23 -20.29 -18.37 -8.01
CA ASP A 23 -19.26 -18.75 -7.06
C ASP A 23 -18.87 -20.20 -7.32
N ILE A 24 -17.61 -20.41 -7.68
CA ILE A 24 -17.00 -21.72 -7.93
C ILE A 24 -15.66 -21.85 -7.17
N CYS A 25 -15.47 -21.00 -6.17
CA CYS A 25 -14.27 -21.08 -5.34
C CYS A 25 -14.12 -22.46 -4.70
N LEU A 26 -12.87 -22.85 -4.49
CA LEU A 26 -12.47 -24.15 -3.92
C LEU A 26 -12.82 -25.40 -4.76
N LEU A 27 -13.46 -25.27 -5.93
CA LEU A 27 -13.65 -26.42 -6.81
C LEU A 27 -12.31 -26.84 -7.44
N ASN A 28 -12.05 -28.12 -7.47
CA ASN A 28 -10.87 -28.68 -8.12
C ASN A 28 -11.07 -28.75 -9.64
N ILE A 29 -11.12 -27.60 -10.30
CA ILE A 29 -11.33 -27.44 -11.73
C ILE A 29 -10.14 -26.77 -12.40
N THR A 30 -9.86 -27.18 -13.64
CA THR A 30 -8.70 -26.66 -14.43
C THR A 30 -9.13 -25.79 -15.61
N SER A 31 -10.41 -25.75 -15.93
CA SER A 31 -10.95 -24.96 -17.05
C SER A 31 -12.42 -24.60 -16.83
N LEU A 32 -12.82 -23.48 -17.42
CA LEU A 32 -14.20 -23.01 -17.44
C LEU A 32 -14.78 -23.15 -18.84
N PRO A 33 -16.07 -23.53 -18.98
CA PRO A 33 -16.78 -23.40 -20.24
C PRO A 33 -17.03 -21.92 -20.57
N LYS A 34 -17.69 -21.65 -21.71
CA LYS A 34 -18.16 -20.29 -22.00
C LYS A 34 -19.09 -19.82 -20.87
N LEU A 35 -18.81 -18.63 -20.35
CA LEU A 35 -19.59 -18.01 -19.29
C LEU A 35 -20.88 -17.38 -19.84
N PRO A 36 -21.99 -17.38 -19.08
CA PRO A 36 -23.21 -16.68 -19.45
C PRO A 36 -22.97 -15.17 -19.63
N GLU A 37 -23.54 -14.61 -20.68
CA GLU A 37 -23.42 -13.16 -20.96
C GLU A 37 -24.15 -12.27 -19.93
N THR A 38 -24.96 -12.88 -19.06
CA THR A 38 -25.65 -12.19 -17.95
C THR A 38 -24.88 -12.20 -16.64
N LEU A 39 -23.66 -12.79 -16.63
CA LEU A 39 -22.87 -12.91 -15.42
C LEU A 39 -22.33 -11.52 -15.02
N THR A 40 -22.54 -11.15 -13.75
CA THR A 40 -22.06 -9.89 -13.15
C THR A 40 -20.95 -10.12 -12.11
N HIS A 41 -20.96 -11.29 -11.46
CA HIS A 41 -19.99 -11.66 -10.42
C HIS A 41 -19.44 -13.05 -10.69
N LEU A 42 -18.13 -13.16 -10.72
CA LEU A 42 -17.39 -14.42 -10.84
C LEU A 42 -16.38 -14.53 -9.72
N ASP A 43 -16.60 -15.48 -8.83
CA ASP A 43 -15.60 -15.96 -7.87
C ASP A 43 -15.11 -17.33 -8.32
N CYS A 44 -13.87 -17.39 -8.77
CA CYS A 44 -13.18 -18.61 -9.16
C CYS A 44 -11.85 -18.79 -8.40
N GLY A 45 -11.73 -18.10 -7.28
CA GLY A 45 -10.55 -18.17 -6.43
C GLY A 45 -10.29 -19.56 -5.85
N ASN A 46 -9.06 -19.82 -5.48
CA ASN A 46 -8.63 -21.11 -4.89
C ASN A 46 -8.97 -22.33 -5.77
N THR A 47 -8.89 -22.19 -7.09
CA THR A 47 -9.07 -23.26 -8.07
C THR A 47 -7.77 -23.58 -8.81
N GLN A 48 -7.77 -24.63 -9.65
CA GLN A 48 -6.62 -24.99 -10.49
C GLN A 48 -6.71 -24.39 -11.90
N LEU A 49 -7.46 -23.30 -12.06
CA LEU A 49 -7.64 -22.65 -13.36
C LEU A 49 -6.32 -22.07 -13.86
N SER A 50 -5.92 -22.43 -15.07
CA SER A 50 -4.75 -21.89 -15.75
C SER A 50 -5.10 -20.91 -16.88
N VAL A 51 -6.37 -20.86 -17.29
CA VAL A 51 -6.89 -19.95 -18.31
C VAL A 51 -8.32 -19.58 -17.97
N LEU A 52 -8.65 -18.29 -18.12
CA LEU A 52 -10.03 -17.81 -18.11
C LEU A 52 -10.56 -17.70 -19.54
N PRO A 53 -11.82 -18.07 -19.81
CA PRO A 53 -12.47 -17.81 -21.09
C PRO A 53 -12.67 -16.29 -21.29
N LYS A 54 -13.20 -15.87 -22.45
CA LYS A 54 -13.67 -14.51 -22.64
C LYS A 54 -14.66 -14.14 -21.52
N LEU A 55 -14.39 -13.02 -20.83
CA LEU A 55 -15.26 -12.51 -19.77
C LEU A 55 -16.50 -11.82 -20.38
N PRO A 56 -17.68 -11.97 -19.77
CA PRO A 56 -18.88 -11.24 -20.18
C PRO A 56 -18.72 -9.73 -20.01
N GLU A 57 -19.26 -8.96 -20.93
CA GLU A 57 -19.23 -7.49 -20.87
C GLU A 57 -20.13 -6.91 -19.73
N THR A 58 -20.89 -7.74 -19.05
CA THR A 58 -21.71 -7.40 -17.88
C THR A 58 -20.97 -7.59 -16.55
N LEU A 59 -19.76 -8.21 -16.57
CA LEU A 59 -19.05 -8.55 -15.35
C LEU A 59 -18.58 -7.30 -14.61
N THR A 60 -18.91 -7.21 -13.32
CA THR A 60 -18.53 -6.11 -12.42
C THR A 60 -17.55 -6.53 -11.33
N TYR A 61 -17.52 -7.82 -11.01
CA TYR A 61 -16.66 -8.41 -9.98
C TYR A 61 -15.96 -9.66 -10.53
N LEU A 62 -14.64 -9.74 -10.33
CA LEU A 62 -13.83 -10.91 -10.66
C LEU A 62 -12.87 -11.20 -9.53
N ASP A 63 -13.03 -12.37 -8.92
CA ASP A 63 -12.04 -12.98 -8.03
C ASP A 63 -11.43 -14.21 -8.71
N CYS A 64 -10.12 -14.18 -8.90
CA CYS A 64 -9.33 -15.27 -9.46
C CYS A 64 -8.03 -15.50 -8.66
N GLU A 65 -8.05 -15.14 -7.39
CA GLU A 65 -6.91 -15.33 -6.49
C GLU A 65 -6.56 -16.80 -6.29
N ASN A 66 -5.30 -17.07 -5.98
CA ASN A 66 -4.83 -18.42 -5.67
C ASN A 66 -5.16 -19.44 -6.77
N THR A 67 -5.02 -19.04 -8.03
CA THR A 67 -5.18 -19.92 -9.20
C THR A 67 -3.86 -20.13 -9.92
N GLN A 68 -3.86 -20.93 -10.99
CA GLN A 68 -2.68 -21.18 -11.85
C GLN A 68 -2.62 -20.21 -13.05
N LEU A 69 -3.34 -19.08 -12.98
CA LEU A 69 -3.37 -18.10 -14.06
C LEU A 69 -2.01 -17.38 -14.18
N SER A 70 -1.53 -17.25 -15.40
CA SER A 70 -0.36 -16.45 -15.74
C SER A 70 -0.68 -15.26 -16.64
N VAL A 71 -1.90 -15.22 -17.19
CA VAL A 71 -2.45 -14.15 -18.02
C VAL A 71 -3.93 -13.95 -17.69
N LEU A 72 -4.35 -12.69 -17.73
CA LEU A 72 -5.78 -12.35 -17.68
C LEU A 72 -6.28 -12.01 -19.10
N PRO A 73 -7.49 -12.39 -19.46
CA PRO A 73 -8.09 -11.96 -20.72
C PRO A 73 -8.37 -10.45 -20.71
N LYS A 74 -8.84 -9.89 -21.82
CA LYS A 74 -9.34 -8.50 -21.85
C LYS A 74 -10.41 -8.34 -20.78
N LEU A 75 -10.23 -7.33 -19.90
CA LEU A 75 -11.21 -7.00 -18.87
C LEU A 75 -12.39 -6.24 -19.48
N PRO A 76 -13.62 -6.51 -19.06
CA PRO A 76 -14.80 -5.76 -19.50
C PRO A 76 -14.78 -4.34 -18.93
N GLU A 77 -15.29 -3.39 -19.69
CA GLU A 77 -15.33 -1.96 -19.29
C GLU A 77 -16.32 -1.70 -18.12
N THR A 78 -17.10 -2.69 -17.74
CA THR A 78 -18.00 -2.65 -16.57
C THR A 78 -17.36 -3.12 -15.27
N LEU A 79 -16.14 -3.69 -15.32
CA LEU A 79 -15.50 -4.28 -14.15
C LEU A 79 -15.14 -3.19 -13.12
N ARG A 80 -15.56 -3.42 -11.88
CA ARG A 80 -15.33 -2.50 -10.74
C ARG A 80 -14.35 -3.07 -9.72
N GLU A 81 -14.31 -4.38 -9.57
CA GLU A 81 -13.44 -5.03 -8.59
C GLU A 81 -12.70 -6.20 -9.24
N LEU A 82 -11.39 -6.21 -9.08
CA LEU A 82 -10.49 -7.25 -9.58
C LEU A 82 -9.59 -7.73 -8.45
N TYR A 83 -9.75 -8.99 -8.09
CA TYR A 83 -8.88 -9.71 -7.15
C TYR A 83 -8.11 -10.77 -7.92
N CYS A 84 -6.79 -10.61 -7.99
CA CYS A 84 -5.90 -11.49 -8.74
C CYS A 84 -4.56 -11.67 -8.00
N GLU A 85 -4.62 -11.83 -6.68
CA GLU A 85 -3.45 -12.10 -5.85
C GLU A 85 -2.99 -13.56 -5.94
N ASN A 86 -1.75 -13.80 -5.55
CA ASN A 86 -1.17 -15.15 -5.47
C ASN A 86 -1.29 -15.96 -6.78
N ILE A 87 -1.07 -15.29 -7.92
CA ILE A 87 -1.02 -15.92 -9.25
C ILE A 87 0.31 -15.58 -9.95
N GLN A 88 0.64 -16.31 -11.02
CA GLN A 88 1.90 -16.12 -11.77
C GLN A 88 1.82 -14.97 -12.80
N LEU A 89 1.06 -13.91 -12.49
CA LEU A 89 0.80 -12.80 -13.40
C LEU A 89 2.03 -11.88 -13.48
N SER A 90 2.56 -11.67 -14.69
CA SER A 90 3.69 -10.77 -14.94
C SER A 90 3.28 -9.44 -15.60
N VAL A 91 2.10 -9.38 -16.19
CA VAL A 91 1.56 -8.19 -16.85
C VAL A 91 0.04 -8.11 -16.63
N LEU A 92 -0.44 -6.96 -16.22
CA LEU A 92 -1.88 -6.67 -16.19
C LEU A 92 -2.35 -6.19 -17.56
N PRO A 93 -3.53 -6.61 -18.03
CA PRO A 93 -4.16 -5.98 -19.20
C PRO A 93 -4.51 -4.52 -18.91
N LYS A 94 -4.98 -3.78 -19.95
CA LYS A 94 -5.54 -2.45 -19.74
C LYS A 94 -6.66 -2.51 -18.71
N LEU A 95 -6.57 -1.66 -17.68
CA LEU A 95 -7.59 -1.55 -16.65
C LEU A 95 -8.79 -0.74 -17.17
N PRO A 96 -10.04 -1.12 -16.86
CA PRO A 96 -11.21 -0.34 -17.21
C PRO A 96 -11.34 0.91 -16.35
N GLU A 97 -11.88 1.98 -16.93
CA GLU A 97 -12.05 3.28 -16.25
C GLU A 97 -13.11 3.24 -15.11
N THR A 98 -13.83 2.12 -14.98
CA THR A 98 -14.80 1.87 -13.91
C THR A 98 -14.22 1.18 -12.69
N LEU A 99 -12.94 0.76 -12.74
CA LEU A 99 -12.33 -0.03 -11.68
C LEU A 99 -12.14 0.78 -10.40
N ILE A 100 -12.65 0.27 -9.28
CA ILE A 100 -12.61 0.90 -7.95
C ILE A 100 -11.61 0.18 -7.05
N CYS A 101 -11.49 -1.14 -7.21
CA CYS A 101 -10.65 -2.00 -6.38
C CYS A 101 -9.74 -2.86 -7.25
N LEU A 102 -8.44 -2.82 -6.98
CA LEU A 102 -7.44 -3.68 -7.60
C LEU A 102 -6.58 -4.35 -6.53
N SER A 103 -6.69 -5.67 -6.45
CA SER A 103 -5.81 -6.52 -5.64
C SER A 103 -4.97 -7.40 -6.55
N CYS A 104 -3.66 -7.13 -6.61
CA CYS A 104 -2.70 -7.81 -7.48
C CYS A 104 -1.39 -8.15 -6.77
N GLY A 105 -1.44 -8.25 -5.45
CA GLY A 105 -0.29 -8.63 -4.63
C GLY A 105 0.18 -10.06 -4.86
N ASN A 106 1.37 -10.38 -4.38
CA ASN A 106 1.96 -11.72 -4.51
C ASN A 106 1.99 -12.22 -5.98
N THR A 107 2.37 -11.33 -6.90
CA THR A 107 2.48 -11.62 -8.34
C THR A 107 3.87 -11.28 -8.87
N GLN A 108 4.15 -11.57 -10.15
CA GLN A 108 5.42 -11.26 -10.80
C GLN A 108 5.39 -9.89 -11.52
N LEU A 109 4.47 -9.00 -11.14
CA LEU A 109 4.34 -7.69 -11.77
C LEU A 109 5.57 -6.82 -11.51
N SER A 110 6.16 -6.28 -12.55
CA SER A 110 7.26 -5.31 -12.48
C SER A 110 6.83 -3.89 -12.84
N VAL A 111 5.68 -3.74 -13.48
CA VAL A 111 5.06 -2.46 -13.83
C VAL A 111 3.54 -2.56 -13.68
N LEU A 112 2.91 -1.43 -13.33
CA LEU A 112 1.46 -1.28 -13.40
C LEU A 112 1.09 -0.49 -14.66
N PRO A 113 -0.03 -0.82 -15.31
CA PRO A 113 -0.59 0.05 -16.35
C PRO A 113 -1.06 1.38 -15.76
N ASN A 114 -1.52 2.32 -16.59
CA ASN A 114 -2.20 3.51 -16.09
C ASN A 114 -3.36 3.11 -15.18
N LEU A 115 -3.41 3.73 -14.00
CA LEU A 115 -4.47 3.50 -13.03
C LEU A 115 -5.66 4.39 -13.37
N PRO A 116 -6.90 3.86 -13.34
CA PRO A 116 -8.10 4.66 -13.59
C PRO A 116 -8.36 5.65 -12.45
N GLU A 117 -8.88 6.83 -12.78
CA GLU A 117 -9.19 7.89 -11.81
C GLU A 117 -10.34 7.52 -10.85
N THR A 118 -10.99 6.39 -11.05
CA THR A 118 -12.01 5.83 -10.14
C THR A 118 -11.43 4.90 -9.07
N LEU A 119 -10.14 4.55 -9.18
CA LEU A 119 -9.52 3.56 -8.28
C LEU A 119 -9.39 4.13 -6.86
N THR A 120 -9.96 3.39 -5.90
CA THR A 120 -10.02 3.77 -4.49
C THR A 120 -9.11 2.89 -3.62
N TYR A 121 -8.98 1.62 -3.99
CA TYR A 121 -8.19 0.62 -3.26
C TYR A 121 -7.17 -0.05 -4.18
N LEU A 122 -5.89 -0.05 -3.76
CA LEU A 122 -4.80 -0.70 -4.48
C LEU A 122 -3.95 -1.53 -3.52
N TRP A 123 -3.96 -2.86 -3.70
CA TRP A 123 -3.03 -3.81 -3.10
C TRP A 123 -2.11 -4.35 -4.18
N CYS A 124 -0.81 -4.02 -4.08
CA CYS A 124 0.21 -4.47 -5.02
C CYS A 124 1.50 -4.89 -4.28
N HIS A 125 1.35 -5.32 -3.03
CA HIS A 125 2.45 -5.79 -2.20
C HIS A 125 3.05 -7.11 -2.71
N ASN A 126 4.28 -7.43 -2.29
CA ASN A 126 5.00 -8.64 -2.72
C ASN A 126 5.07 -8.76 -4.25
N THR A 127 5.47 -7.70 -4.92
CA THR A 127 5.66 -7.66 -6.38
C THR A 127 7.06 -7.13 -6.73
N HIS A 128 7.43 -7.14 -8.00
CA HIS A 128 8.71 -6.59 -8.48
C HIS A 128 8.62 -5.13 -8.92
N LEU A 129 7.59 -4.40 -8.47
CA LEU A 129 7.40 -2.99 -8.82
C LEU A 129 8.57 -2.15 -8.33
N SER A 130 9.16 -1.36 -9.23
CA SER A 130 10.23 -0.40 -8.93
C SER A 130 9.82 1.06 -9.13
N VAL A 131 8.68 1.29 -9.78
CA VAL A 131 8.11 2.60 -10.09
C VAL A 131 6.59 2.52 -10.14
N PHE A 132 5.93 3.60 -9.72
CA PHE A 132 4.48 3.76 -9.88
C PHE A 132 4.15 4.63 -11.10
N PRO A 133 3.03 4.37 -11.79
CA PRO A 133 2.36 5.41 -12.58
C PRO A 133 1.83 6.52 -11.65
N LYS A 134 1.25 7.58 -12.25
CA LYS A 134 0.53 8.59 -11.44
C LYS A 134 -0.57 7.90 -10.60
N LEU A 135 -0.63 8.22 -9.30
CA LEU A 135 -1.70 7.73 -8.44
C LEU A 135 -2.98 8.55 -8.68
N PRO A 136 -4.15 7.93 -8.74
CA PRO A 136 -5.43 8.62 -8.90
C PRO A 136 -5.80 9.43 -7.65
N GLU A 137 -6.43 10.57 -7.84
CA GLU A 137 -6.84 11.47 -6.76
C GLU A 137 -7.96 10.88 -5.86
N THR A 138 -8.59 9.79 -6.29
CA THR A 138 -9.61 9.06 -5.53
C THR A 138 -9.04 7.98 -4.62
N LEU A 139 -7.73 7.70 -4.69
CA LEU A 139 -7.13 6.59 -3.95
C LEU A 139 -7.16 6.87 -2.44
N THR A 140 -7.75 5.95 -1.66
CA THR A 140 -7.85 6.03 -0.19
C THR A 140 -6.96 5.00 0.51
N TYR A 141 -6.66 3.91 -0.14
CA TYR A 141 -5.87 2.81 0.40
C TYR A 141 -4.78 2.38 -0.58
N LEU A 142 -3.53 2.35 -0.11
CA LEU A 142 -2.37 1.87 -0.89
C LEU A 142 -1.53 0.92 -0.04
N ASP A 143 -1.42 -0.34 -0.47
CA ASP A 143 -0.41 -1.28 0.03
C ASP A 143 0.55 -1.67 -1.10
N CYS A 144 1.77 -1.19 -0.97
CA CYS A 144 2.89 -1.46 -1.88
C CYS A 144 4.11 -2.04 -1.15
N GLY A 145 3.88 -2.69 -0.02
CA GLY A 145 4.94 -3.31 0.78
C GLY A 145 5.65 -4.45 0.05
N ASN A 146 6.88 -4.70 0.44
CA ASN A 146 7.73 -5.75 -0.13
C ASN A 146 7.84 -5.66 -1.68
N THR A 147 8.22 -4.47 -2.14
CA THR A 147 8.47 -4.15 -3.55
C THR A 147 9.87 -3.56 -3.72
N GLN A 148 10.30 -3.29 -4.95
CA GLN A 148 11.60 -2.69 -5.25
C GLN A 148 11.53 -1.14 -5.33
N LEU A 149 10.49 -0.54 -4.77
CA LEU A 149 10.29 0.90 -4.81
C LEU A 149 11.36 1.64 -4.00
N SER A 150 12.00 2.60 -4.62
CA SER A 150 12.95 3.53 -3.98
C SER A 150 12.38 4.94 -3.82
N VAL A 151 11.30 5.25 -4.53
CA VAL A 151 10.58 6.54 -4.48
C VAL A 151 9.08 6.27 -4.61
N LEU A 152 8.27 7.02 -3.87
CA LEU A 152 6.82 7.11 -4.08
C LEU A 152 6.50 8.39 -4.85
N PRO A 153 5.49 8.39 -5.74
CA PRO A 153 4.97 9.62 -6.34
C PRO A 153 4.29 10.51 -5.30
N GLU A 154 3.81 11.69 -5.71
CA GLU A 154 2.93 12.48 -4.86
C GLU A 154 1.71 11.67 -4.44
N LEU A 155 1.37 11.76 -3.14
CA LEU A 155 0.24 11.02 -2.57
C LEU A 155 -1.03 11.86 -2.70
N PRO A 156 -2.16 11.26 -3.11
CA PRO A 156 -3.43 11.98 -3.20
C PRO A 156 -3.91 12.44 -1.82
N GLU A 157 -4.53 13.60 -1.76
CA GLU A 157 -5.05 14.17 -0.50
C GLU A 157 -6.24 13.36 0.09
N THR A 158 -6.74 12.38 -0.63
CA THR A 158 -7.77 11.44 -0.18
C THR A 158 -7.21 10.22 0.55
N LEU A 159 -5.88 9.99 0.50
CA LEU A 159 -5.28 8.78 1.03
C LEU A 159 -5.38 8.74 2.57
N THR A 160 -5.97 7.66 3.07
CA THR A 160 -6.16 7.40 4.51
C THR A 160 -5.23 6.32 5.06
N HIS A 161 -4.84 5.37 4.21
CA HIS A 161 -3.99 4.25 4.57
C HIS A 161 -2.83 4.10 3.60
N LEU A 162 -1.60 4.11 4.11
CA LEU A 162 -0.38 3.86 3.35
C LEU A 162 0.43 2.74 4.00
N SER A 163 0.69 1.68 3.25
CA SER A 163 1.59 0.59 3.61
C SER A 163 2.70 0.47 2.56
N CYS A 164 3.96 0.65 3.00
CA CYS A 164 5.14 0.58 2.14
C CYS A 164 6.32 -0.14 2.84
N TRP A 165 5.99 -1.13 3.68
CA TRP A 165 6.96 -1.94 4.42
C TRP A 165 7.91 -2.71 3.48
N ASN A 166 9.13 -2.97 3.98
CA ASN A 166 10.14 -3.74 3.24
C ASN A 166 10.37 -3.23 1.81
N THR A 167 10.60 -1.93 1.68
CA THR A 167 10.94 -1.26 0.42
C THR A 167 12.29 -0.56 0.53
N GLN A 168 12.81 -0.06 -0.60
CA GLN A 168 14.08 0.69 -0.64
C GLN A 168 13.87 2.21 -0.44
N LEU A 169 12.73 2.62 0.11
CA LEU A 169 12.40 4.02 0.33
C LEU A 169 13.36 4.65 1.35
N SER A 170 14.03 5.71 0.97
CA SER A 170 14.88 6.53 1.85
C SER A 170 14.19 7.82 2.30
N VAL A 171 13.15 8.24 1.58
CA VAL A 171 12.29 9.40 1.90
C VAL A 171 10.84 9.07 1.57
N LEU A 172 9.92 9.68 2.31
CA LEU A 172 8.50 9.70 1.96
C LEU A 172 8.13 11.07 1.39
N PRO A 173 7.21 11.14 0.44
CA PRO A 173 6.66 12.43 0.00
C PRO A 173 5.87 13.10 1.12
N LYS A 174 5.35 14.31 0.88
CA LYS A 174 4.43 14.96 1.80
C LYS A 174 3.25 14.03 2.09
N LEU A 175 2.95 13.82 3.37
CA LEU A 175 1.80 13.01 3.78
C LEU A 175 0.52 13.85 3.71
N PRO A 176 -0.59 13.32 3.19
CA PRO A 176 -1.87 14.01 3.17
C PRO A 176 -2.44 14.17 4.59
N GLU A 177 -3.14 15.26 4.85
CA GLU A 177 -3.72 15.53 6.16
C GLU A 177 -4.91 14.59 6.49
N THR A 178 -5.35 13.77 5.56
CA THR A 178 -6.36 12.70 5.73
C THR A 178 -5.77 11.39 6.22
N LEU A 179 -4.44 11.21 6.19
CA LEU A 179 -3.80 9.93 6.51
C LEU A 179 -3.99 9.59 7.99
N THR A 180 -4.56 8.41 8.24
CA THR A 180 -4.81 7.89 9.59
C THR A 180 -3.89 6.74 9.95
N TRP A 181 -3.36 6.02 8.95
CA TRP A 181 -2.57 4.83 9.13
C TRP A 181 -1.33 4.84 8.22
N LEU A 182 -0.14 4.71 8.82
CA LEU A 182 1.15 4.68 8.12
C LEU A 182 1.98 3.47 8.56
N ASN A 183 2.23 2.55 7.64
CA ASN A 183 3.05 1.36 7.84
C ASN A 183 4.28 1.39 6.92
N CYS A 184 5.44 1.72 7.47
CA CYS A 184 6.68 1.83 6.70
C CYS A 184 7.89 1.15 7.38
N PRO A 185 7.72 0.00 8.05
CA PRO A 185 8.83 -0.68 8.69
C PRO A 185 9.76 -1.32 7.66
N ASN A 186 10.98 -1.60 8.09
CA ASN A 186 12.00 -2.25 7.26
C ASN A 186 12.25 -1.48 5.95
N THR A 187 12.46 -0.17 6.08
CA THR A 187 12.80 0.76 5.00
C THR A 187 14.11 1.49 5.30
N GLN A 188 14.65 2.22 4.33
CA GLN A 188 15.87 3.01 4.50
C GLN A 188 15.57 4.45 4.97
N LEU A 189 14.40 4.71 5.53
CA LEU A 189 13.98 6.02 6.00
C LEU A 189 14.89 6.52 7.12
N SER A 190 15.53 7.65 6.93
CA SER A 190 16.33 8.35 7.94
C SER A 190 15.58 9.54 8.57
N VAL A 191 14.53 10.01 7.91
CA VAL A 191 13.65 11.10 8.32
C VAL A 191 12.22 10.79 7.93
N LEU A 192 11.27 11.09 8.80
CA LEU A 192 9.85 11.13 8.45
C LEU A 192 9.43 12.57 8.12
N PRO A 193 8.56 12.78 7.13
CA PRO A 193 7.96 14.10 6.90
C PRO A 193 7.09 14.52 8.11
N LYS A 194 6.56 15.75 8.06
CA LYS A 194 5.57 16.18 9.04
C LYS A 194 4.40 15.20 9.07
N LEU A 195 4.07 14.69 10.25
CA LEU A 195 2.94 13.78 10.43
C LEU A 195 1.61 14.57 10.43
N PRO A 196 0.57 14.05 9.76
CA PRO A 196 -0.75 14.66 9.80
C PRO A 196 -1.38 14.55 11.19
N LYS A 197 -2.22 15.50 11.54
CA LYS A 197 -2.90 15.52 12.84
C LYS A 197 -3.92 14.40 13.01
N THR A 198 -4.35 13.80 11.93
CA THR A 198 -5.30 12.68 11.87
C THR A 198 -4.66 11.32 12.10
N LEU A 199 -3.33 11.25 12.12
CA LEU A 199 -2.62 9.96 12.21
C LEU A 199 -2.88 9.29 13.56
N THR A 200 -3.43 8.07 13.51
CA THR A 200 -3.75 7.25 14.69
C THR A 200 -2.82 6.07 14.86
N TRP A 201 -2.22 5.60 13.79
CA TRP A 201 -1.35 4.43 13.78
C TRP A 201 -0.08 4.69 12.96
N LEU A 202 1.08 4.43 13.58
CA LEU A 202 2.41 4.57 12.94
C LEU A 202 3.28 3.38 13.27
N ASN A 203 3.75 2.68 12.24
CA ASN A 203 4.85 1.74 12.36
C ASN A 203 6.02 2.20 11.48
N CYS A 204 7.12 2.54 12.11
CA CYS A 204 8.38 2.90 11.47
C CYS A 204 9.56 2.08 12.05
N SER A 205 9.28 0.88 12.56
CA SER A 205 10.28 -0.03 13.09
C SER A 205 11.29 -0.47 12.02
N TYR A 206 12.48 -0.88 12.42
CA TYR A 206 13.54 -1.34 11.50
C TYR A 206 13.88 -0.31 10.41
N THR A 207 14.00 0.97 10.81
CA THR A 207 14.40 2.08 9.92
C THR A 207 15.68 2.76 10.41
N GLN A 208 16.22 3.69 9.63
CA GLN A 208 17.40 4.49 9.98
C GLN A 208 17.03 5.79 10.73
N LEU A 209 15.80 5.89 11.25
CA LEU A 209 15.33 7.10 11.93
C LEU A 209 16.15 7.38 13.19
N SER A 210 16.69 8.59 13.28
CA SER A 210 17.41 9.06 14.46
C SER A 210 16.60 10.08 15.29
N VAL A 211 15.55 10.63 14.69
CA VAL A 211 14.65 11.64 15.28
C VAL A 211 13.23 11.38 14.81
N LEU A 212 12.26 11.51 15.71
CA LEU A 212 10.85 11.54 15.33
C LEU A 212 10.39 12.97 15.08
N PRO A 213 9.52 13.24 14.10
CA PRO A 213 8.82 14.51 13.98
C PRO A 213 7.87 14.71 15.18
N LYS A 214 7.20 15.88 15.24
CA LYS A 214 6.14 16.06 16.22
C LYS A 214 5.06 15.00 16.02
N LEU A 215 4.79 14.22 17.08
CA LEU A 215 3.77 13.18 17.05
C LEU A 215 2.37 13.83 17.11
N SER A 216 1.40 13.19 16.44
CA SER A 216 0.01 13.60 16.51
C SER A 216 -0.57 13.30 17.90
N GLU A 217 -1.43 14.19 18.42
CA GLU A 217 -2.16 13.96 19.67
C GLU A 217 -3.20 12.83 19.54
N THR A 218 -3.60 12.50 18.32
CA THR A 218 -4.52 11.40 18.01
C THR A 218 -3.82 10.05 17.89
N LEU A 219 -2.47 10.02 17.95
CA LEU A 219 -1.70 8.79 17.75
C LEU A 219 -1.96 7.80 18.90
N THR A 220 -2.54 6.66 18.55
CA THR A 220 -2.91 5.60 19.51
C THR A 220 -1.89 4.46 19.50
N TYR A 221 -1.32 4.15 18.33
CA TYR A 221 -0.34 3.08 18.18
C TYR A 221 0.94 3.61 17.54
N LEU A 222 2.07 3.33 18.20
CA LEU A 222 3.41 3.70 17.74
C LEU A 222 4.35 2.51 17.88
N TYR A 223 4.88 2.06 16.76
CA TYR A 223 5.94 1.05 16.67
C TYR A 223 7.17 1.71 16.06
N CYS A 224 8.27 1.74 16.80
CA CYS A 224 9.52 2.37 16.37
C CYS A 224 10.75 1.60 16.89
N GLU A 225 10.60 0.30 17.10
CA GLU A 225 11.68 -0.60 17.54
C GLU A 225 12.75 -0.75 16.44
N ASN A 226 13.97 -1.07 16.85
CA ASN A 226 15.09 -1.28 15.93
C ASN A 226 15.31 -0.09 14.99
N THR A 227 15.28 1.11 15.55
CA THR A 227 15.63 2.37 14.92
C THR A 227 16.93 2.94 15.53
N GLN A 228 17.41 4.06 15.03
CA GLN A 228 18.55 4.79 15.60
C GLN A 228 18.10 6.01 16.43
N LEU A 229 16.89 5.97 16.99
CA LEU A 229 16.31 7.08 17.73
C LEU A 229 17.16 7.44 18.95
N LYS A 230 17.44 8.73 19.13
CA LYS A 230 18.20 9.28 20.25
C LYS A 230 17.49 9.16 21.59
N ILE A 231 16.17 9.07 21.55
CA ILE A 231 15.32 8.86 22.72
C ILE A 231 14.52 7.59 22.46
N LEU A 232 14.75 6.58 23.25
CA LEU A 232 13.98 5.33 23.20
C LEU A 232 12.73 5.48 24.08
N ARG A 233 11.65 4.85 23.67
CA ARG A 233 10.43 4.73 24.48
C ARG A 233 10.68 3.74 25.62
N ASN A 234 10.29 4.12 26.84
CA ASN A 234 10.41 3.25 28.00
C ASN A 234 9.27 2.21 28.03
N ASP A 235 9.52 1.07 28.65
CA ASP A 235 8.48 0.06 28.85
C ASP A 235 7.31 0.65 29.65
N GLY A 236 6.09 0.50 29.11
CA GLY A 236 4.88 1.04 29.71
C GLY A 236 4.68 2.56 29.58
N GLU A 237 5.60 3.29 28.95
CA GLU A 237 5.45 4.73 28.73
C GLU A 237 4.29 5.02 27.78
N SER A 238 3.44 6.01 28.11
CA SER A 238 2.40 6.45 27.19
C SER A 238 2.99 7.15 25.97
N ILE A 239 2.26 7.15 24.84
CA ILE A 239 2.69 7.90 23.64
C ILE A 239 2.75 9.40 23.93
N ALA A 240 1.85 9.92 24.77
CA ALA A 240 1.82 11.32 25.15
C ALA A 240 3.08 11.73 25.95
N ASP A 241 3.50 10.94 26.93
CA ASP A 241 4.71 11.20 27.71
C ASP A 241 5.95 11.09 26.85
N TYR A 242 6.00 10.08 25.99
CA TYR A 242 7.10 9.90 25.03
C TYR A 242 7.17 11.07 24.02
N SER A 243 6.03 11.54 23.53
CA SER A 243 5.94 12.72 22.65
C SER A 243 6.47 13.97 23.34
N LYS A 244 6.11 14.17 24.63
CA LYS A 244 6.59 15.28 25.43
C LYS A 244 8.10 15.27 25.60
N ARG A 245 8.70 14.10 25.87
CA ARG A 245 10.17 13.97 25.95
C ARG A 245 10.87 14.37 24.65
N TRP A 246 10.26 14.06 23.49
CA TRP A 246 10.77 14.51 22.19
C TRP A 246 10.61 16.02 21.99
N ASP A 247 9.52 16.62 22.45
CA ASP A 247 9.31 18.06 22.39
C ASP A 247 10.33 18.79 23.28
N ASP A 248 10.57 18.31 24.49
CA ASP A 248 11.56 18.85 25.42
C ASP A 248 12.98 18.76 24.83
N TRP A 249 13.36 17.61 24.27
CA TRP A 249 14.64 17.43 23.60
C TRP A 249 14.81 18.37 22.40
N ARG A 250 13.77 18.55 21.56
CA ARG A 250 13.82 19.49 20.43
C ARG A 250 14.02 20.92 20.90
N ALA A 251 13.34 21.33 21.95
CA ALA A 251 13.47 22.66 22.54
C ALA A 251 14.91 22.90 23.05
N GLU A 252 15.50 21.89 23.69
CA GLU A 252 16.89 21.93 24.15
C GLU A 252 17.87 22.06 22.98
N GLN A 253 17.70 21.31 21.88
CA GLN A 253 18.58 21.41 20.70
C GLN A 253 18.50 22.80 20.06
N VAL A 254 17.34 23.42 19.99
CA VAL A 254 17.16 24.80 19.51
C VAL A 254 17.88 25.80 20.43
N TYR A 255 17.78 25.62 21.75
CA TYR A 255 18.46 26.46 22.72
C TYR A 255 19.97 26.35 22.58
N ILE A 256 20.52 25.12 22.49
CA ILE A 256 21.96 24.87 22.33
C ILE A 256 22.47 25.53 21.04
N LYS A 257 21.75 25.39 19.93
CA LYS A 257 22.13 26.04 18.66
C LYS A 257 22.19 27.56 18.77
N ARG A 258 21.16 28.18 19.38
CA ARG A 258 21.11 29.64 19.59
C ARG A 258 22.24 30.13 20.50
N CYS A 259 22.60 29.38 21.55
CA CYS A 259 23.72 29.69 22.41
C CYS A 259 25.06 29.58 21.66
N GLY A 260 25.23 28.52 20.83
CA GLY A 260 26.40 28.34 19.99
C GLY A 260 26.59 29.49 18.98
N GLU A 261 25.51 29.92 18.32
CA GLU A 261 25.52 31.05 17.39
C GLU A 261 25.90 32.35 18.10
N LYS A 262 25.34 32.64 19.28
CA LYS A 262 25.72 33.82 20.10
C LYS A 262 27.17 33.75 20.55
N CYS A 263 27.67 32.60 20.96
CA CYS A 263 29.07 32.43 21.35
C CYS A 263 30.04 32.65 20.18
N GLN A 264 29.65 32.27 18.95
CA GLN A 264 30.44 32.57 17.75
C GLN A 264 30.45 34.06 17.43
N VAL A 265 29.35 34.78 17.52
CA VAL A 265 29.27 36.23 17.32
C VAL A 265 30.12 36.95 18.33
N ILE A 266 30.06 36.61 19.62
CA ILE A 266 30.89 37.17 20.68
C ILE A 266 32.39 36.90 20.44
N ARG A 267 32.74 35.72 19.92
CA ARG A 267 34.13 35.40 19.55
C ARG A 267 34.63 36.28 18.41
N TYR A 268 33.85 36.49 17.35
CA TYR A 268 34.21 37.36 16.24
C TYR A 268 34.37 38.81 16.73
N GLU A 269 33.43 39.33 17.52
CA GLU A 269 33.51 40.71 18.07
C GLU A 269 34.72 40.94 19.01
N LEU A 270 35.14 39.91 19.76
CA LEU A 270 36.28 40.00 20.67
C LEU A 270 37.65 39.79 20.01
N PHE A 271 37.72 39.03 18.92
CA PHE A 271 38.99 38.74 18.23
C PHE A 271 39.29 39.71 17.08
N ASP A 272 38.26 40.22 16.35
CA ASP A 272 38.46 41.25 15.34
C ASP A 272 38.73 42.65 15.96
N ALA A 273 38.36 42.86 17.22
CA ALA A 273 38.70 44.11 17.93
C ALA A 273 40.12 44.14 18.51
N ALA A 274 40.85 43.02 18.41
CA ALA A 274 42.22 42.94 18.93
C ALA A 274 43.32 43.16 17.87
N ASP A 275 42.93 43.34 16.59
CA ASP A 275 43.86 43.57 15.47
C ASP A 275 43.82 45.02 14.93
N PHE A 276 43.49 46.02 15.80
CA PHE A 276 43.68 47.46 15.52
C PHE A 276 44.53 48.16 16.57
#